data_04ae71f0949d6775b53690372161845b
#
_entry.id   04ae71f0949d6775b53690372161845b
#
_cell.length_a   1.000
_cell.length_b   1.000
_cell.length_c   1.000
_cell.angle_alpha   90.00
_cell.angle_beta   90.00
_cell.angle_gamma   90.00
#
_symmetry.space_group_name_H-M   'P 1'
#
loop_
_entity.id
_entity.type
_entity.pdbx_description
1 polymer ?
#
loop_
_entity_poly.entity_id
_entity_poly.type
_entity_poly.pdbx_seq_one_letter_code
_entity_poly.pdbx_strand_id
1 'polypeptide(L)'
;MAKDPIKKAENGTYYFRANLGYHPVTGKQIQKYRSGFSTKKEARAEYSKLILASTEELADKKEDITFKKFIEEIYLPWYKTQVKESTYKNRYSTIQKHFAYFYKKKVSEIEAINVQTWQLKLAKQFSPNYVRIVQGMLCLAFDRAIILGLAKKNPARMIGNIKSKKVKIDFWTLEEFQKVISLLYKGDYYEHYLFISFWLLFMTGMRIGEAAALQWDDIDFETGMLIISKTLYYKTMNDYKFVEPKTQASNRTIYIDADTIKELQEWKAVQAKVLPNCGFVLSYNSTPTSKTTLPRALEKLANLAGVHRIKIHALRHS
;
A
#
# COMPACT_ATOMS: atom_id res chain seq x y z
N MET A 1 1.57 -52.76 6.08
CA MET A 1 0.10 -52.58 6.26
C MET A 1 -0.17 -52.08 7.68
N ALA A 2 -0.93 -51.00 7.86
CA ALA A 2 -1.29 -50.49 9.18
C ALA A 2 -2.17 -51.49 9.90
N LYS A 3 -1.84 -51.83 11.18
CA LYS A 3 -2.64 -52.75 11.99
C LYS A 3 -4.04 -52.18 12.22
N ASP A 4 -5.07 -53.07 12.04
CA ASP A 4 -6.47 -52.68 12.32
C ASP A 4 -6.60 -52.19 13.77
N PRO A 5 -7.09 -50.95 14.01
CA PRO A 5 -7.21 -50.43 15.37
C PRO A 5 -8.32 -51.10 16.20
N ILE A 6 -9.24 -51.86 15.57
CA ILE A 6 -10.36 -52.51 16.25
C ILE A 6 -10.00 -53.94 16.60
N LYS A 7 -10.10 -54.26 17.88
CA LYS A 7 -9.80 -55.56 18.47
C LYS A 7 -11.04 -56.25 19.01
N LYS A 8 -11.05 -57.58 19.04
CA LYS A 8 -12.09 -58.40 19.63
C LYS A 8 -11.67 -58.79 21.06
N ALA A 9 -12.52 -58.60 22.01
CA ALA A 9 -12.33 -59.03 23.43
C ALA A 9 -12.73 -60.50 23.64
N GLU A 10 -12.30 -61.10 24.69
CA GLU A 10 -12.62 -62.50 25.02
C GLU A 10 -14.11 -62.78 25.22
N ASN A 11 -14.86 -61.75 25.68
CA ASN A 11 -16.32 -61.82 25.82
C ASN A 11 -17.09 -61.65 24.49
N GLY A 12 -16.40 -61.64 23.34
CA GLY A 12 -17.00 -61.59 22.02
C GLY A 12 -17.31 -60.15 21.52
N THR A 13 -17.19 -59.12 22.37
CA THR A 13 -17.39 -57.73 21.99
C THR A 13 -16.15 -57.12 21.31
N TYR A 14 -16.35 -55.93 20.67
CA TYR A 14 -15.24 -55.22 20.04
C TYR A 14 -14.84 -53.99 20.81
N TYR A 15 -13.59 -53.59 20.74
CA TYR A 15 -13.06 -52.42 21.39
C TYR A 15 -11.93 -51.81 20.56
N PHE A 16 -11.63 -50.55 20.80
CA PHE A 16 -10.51 -49.83 20.21
C PHE A 16 -9.87 -48.81 21.16
N ARG A 17 -8.64 -48.43 20.85
CA ARG A 17 -7.96 -47.28 21.46
C ARG A 17 -7.59 -46.32 20.33
N ALA A 18 -8.30 -45.18 20.28
CA ALA A 18 -8.05 -44.11 19.28
C ALA A 18 -6.96 -43.17 19.80
N ASN A 19 -5.95 -42.93 18.98
CA ASN A 19 -4.95 -41.92 19.23
C ASN A 19 -5.46 -40.61 18.56
N LEU A 20 -5.70 -39.57 19.37
CA LEU A 20 -6.29 -38.31 18.95
C LEU A 20 -5.23 -37.18 18.80
N GLY A 21 -3.93 -37.55 18.78
CA GLY A 21 -2.82 -36.61 18.69
C GLY A 21 -2.13 -36.33 20.02
N TYR A 22 -1.44 -35.19 20.10
CA TYR A 22 -0.71 -34.79 21.31
C TYR A 22 -1.25 -33.47 21.87
N HIS A 23 -1.24 -33.35 23.19
CA HIS A 23 -1.67 -32.12 23.87
C HIS A 23 -0.68 -30.98 23.54
N PRO A 24 -1.14 -29.82 22.99
CA PRO A 24 -0.26 -28.78 22.46
C PRO A 24 0.68 -28.14 23.50
N VAL A 25 0.27 -28.13 24.78
CA VAL A 25 1.06 -27.51 25.87
C VAL A 25 1.94 -28.55 26.60
N THR A 26 1.42 -29.76 26.84
CA THR A 26 2.12 -30.76 27.67
C THR A 26 2.87 -31.83 26.87
N GLY A 27 2.67 -31.89 25.55
CA GLY A 27 3.27 -32.90 24.65
C GLY A 27 2.78 -34.35 24.91
N LYS A 28 1.85 -34.54 25.87
CA LYS A 28 1.34 -35.88 26.18
C LYS A 28 0.36 -36.36 25.12
N GLN A 29 0.44 -37.65 24.78
CA GLN A 29 -0.45 -38.28 23.81
C GLN A 29 -1.89 -38.35 24.33
N ILE A 30 -2.84 -37.90 23.53
CA ILE A 30 -4.27 -37.95 23.86
C ILE A 30 -4.81 -39.26 23.26
N GLN A 31 -5.28 -40.16 24.14
CA GLN A 31 -5.88 -41.41 23.72
C GLN A 31 -7.29 -41.56 24.32
N LYS A 32 -8.24 -42.07 23.54
CA LYS A 32 -9.56 -42.47 24.02
C LYS A 32 -9.78 -43.96 23.81
N TYR A 33 -10.18 -44.64 24.87
CA TYR A 33 -10.57 -46.07 24.84
C TYR A 33 -12.08 -46.17 24.77
N ARG A 34 -12.59 -47.07 23.94
CA ARG A 34 -14.00 -47.45 23.81
C ARG A 34 -14.11 -48.95 23.65
N SER A 35 -15.11 -49.56 24.34
CA SER A 35 -15.36 -51.02 24.31
C SER A 35 -16.86 -51.30 24.40
N GLY A 36 -17.22 -52.60 24.21
CA GLY A 36 -18.61 -53.03 24.38
C GLY A 36 -19.42 -53.01 23.08
N PHE A 37 -18.81 -52.86 21.93
CA PHE A 37 -19.52 -52.87 20.65
C PHE A 37 -19.89 -54.28 20.23
N SER A 38 -21.14 -54.48 19.81
CA SER A 38 -21.64 -55.83 19.41
C SER A 38 -21.08 -56.25 18.06
N THR A 39 -20.72 -55.35 17.18
CA THR A 39 -20.19 -55.65 15.87
C THR A 39 -18.92 -54.83 15.54
N LYS A 40 -18.04 -55.42 14.73
CA LYS A 40 -16.82 -54.75 14.22
C LYS A 40 -17.17 -53.48 13.40
N LYS A 41 -18.30 -53.52 12.70
CA LYS A 41 -18.79 -52.37 11.88
C LYS A 41 -19.17 -51.18 12.74
N GLU A 42 -19.85 -51.44 13.88
CA GLU A 42 -20.25 -50.42 14.85
C GLU A 42 -19.02 -49.80 15.53
N ALA A 43 -18.07 -50.61 15.98
CA ALA A 43 -16.79 -50.14 16.55
C ALA A 43 -16.00 -49.26 15.54
N ARG A 44 -16.01 -49.61 14.26
CA ARG A 44 -15.34 -48.87 13.22
C ARG A 44 -16.00 -47.55 12.92
N ALA A 45 -17.33 -47.50 12.88
CA ALA A 45 -18.10 -46.26 12.73
C ALA A 45 -17.81 -45.27 13.85
N GLU A 46 -17.81 -45.73 15.10
CA GLU A 46 -17.51 -44.88 16.25
C GLU A 46 -16.03 -44.43 16.29
N TYR A 47 -15.11 -45.32 15.91
CA TYR A 47 -13.69 -44.95 15.73
C TYR A 47 -13.54 -43.82 14.69
N SER A 48 -14.15 -43.94 13.51
CA SER A 48 -14.07 -42.92 12.47
C SER A 48 -14.69 -41.59 12.91
N LYS A 49 -15.82 -41.64 13.63
CA LYS A 49 -16.48 -40.46 14.20
C LYS A 49 -15.56 -39.73 15.23
N LEU A 50 -14.88 -40.48 16.11
CA LEU A 50 -13.94 -39.92 17.05
C LEU A 50 -12.70 -39.29 16.40
N ILE A 51 -12.17 -39.91 15.36
CA ILE A 51 -11.03 -39.36 14.60
C ILE A 51 -11.44 -38.07 13.88
N LEU A 52 -12.62 -38.07 13.20
CA LEU A 52 -13.14 -36.87 12.55
C LEU A 52 -13.38 -35.73 13.54
N ALA A 53 -14.05 -36.01 14.66
CA ALA A 53 -14.30 -35.01 15.72
C ALA A 53 -12.99 -34.46 16.31
N SER A 54 -11.96 -35.32 16.53
CA SER A 54 -10.65 -34.88 17.03
C SER A 54 -9.91 -34.02 16.03
N THR A 55 -10.05 -34.30 14.73
CA THR A 55 -9.42 -33.50 13.66
C THR A 55 -10.09 -32.13 13.57
N GLU A 56 -11.42 -32.07 13.75
CA GLU A 56 -12.18 -30.81 13.84
C GLU A 56 -11.86 -30.03 15.11
N GLU A 57 -11.79 -30.69 16.29
CA GLU A 57 -11.41 -30.04 17.56
C GLU A 57 -9.95 -29.55 17.58
N LEU A 58 -9.03 -30.24 16.92
CA LEU A 58 -7.64 -29.79 16.78
C LEU A 58 -7.52 -28.64 15.78
N ALA A 59 -8.39 -28.58 14.78
CA ALA A 59 -8.50 -27.45 13.87
C ALA A 59 -9.13 -26.22 14.55
N ASP A 60 -10.06 -26.41 15.51
CA ASP A 60 -10.72 -25.32 16.26
C ASP A 60 -9.90 -24.83 17.48
N LYS A 61 -8.88 -25.56 17.92
CA LYS A 61 -8.02 -25.18 19.07
C LYS A 61 -6.81 -24.31 18.71
N LYS A 62 -6.72 -23.74 17.50
CA LYS A 62 -5.84 -22.59 17.28
C LYS A 62 -6.37 -21.43 18.13
N GLU A 63 -5.48 -20.84 18.94
CA GLU A 63 -5.81 -19.70 19.81
C GLU A 63 -6.71 -18.72 19.07
N ASP A 64 -7.93 -18.59 19.56
CA ASP A 64 -8.96 -17.71 19.01
C ASP A 64 -8.64 -16.28 19.44
N ILE A 65 -7.69 -15.67 18.76
CA ILE A 65 -7.13 -14.37 19.10
C ILE A 65 -8.06 -13.23 18.67
N THR A 66 -8.03 -12.14 19.42
CA THR A 66 -8.73 -10.91 19.02
C THR A 66 -8.13 -10.32 17.74
N PHE A 67 -8.95 -9.66 16.94
CA PHE A 67 -8.49 -8.98 15.73
C PHE A 67 -7.42 -7.91 16.04
N LYS A 68 -7.50 -7.27 17.21
CA LYS A 68 -6.47 -6.34 17.71
C LYS A 68 -5.11 -7.03 17.81
N LYS A 69 -5.05 -8.14 18.58
CA LYS A 69 -3.82 -8.93 18.78
C LYS A 69 -3.26 -9.41 17.45
N PHE A 70 -4.12 -9.93 16.55
CA PHE A 70 -3.72 -10.33 15.22
C PHE A 70 -3.08 -9.18 14.41
N ILE A 71 -3.71 -8.00 14.39
CA ILE A 71 -3.21 -6.85 13.63
C ILE A 71 -1.89 -6.33 14.21
N GLU A 72 -1.82 -6.12 15.53
CA GLU A 72 -0.68 -5.45 16.18
C GLU A 72 0.54 -6.37 16.30
N GLU A 73 0.35 -7.65 16.68
CA GLU A 73 1.45 -8.56 17.01
C GLU A 73 1.87 -9.45 15.83
N ILE A 74 0.98 -9.71 14.86
CA ILE A 74 1.23 -10.67 13.79
C ILE A 74 1.25 -9.98 12.42
N TYR A 75 0.17 -9.29 12.06
CA TYR A 75 0.00 -8.75 10.71
C TYR A 75 0.93 -7.57 10.43
N LEU A 76 0.95 -6.56 11.29
CA LEU A 76 1.76 -5.35 11.08
C LEU A 76 3.27 -5.60 11.07
N PRO A 77 3.85 -6.42 11.98
CA PRO A 77 5.26 -6.79 11.90
C PRO A 77 5.61 -7.48 10.58
N TRP A 78 4.80 -8.46 10.16
CA TRP A 78 4.97 -9.12 8.86
C TRP A 78 4.79 -8.13 7.70
N TYR A 79 3.72 -7.31 7.72
CA TYR A 79 3.44 -6.37 6.64
C TYR A 79 4.56 -5.35 6.44
N LYS A 80 5.24 -4.95 7.52
CA LYS A 80 6.41 -4.06 7.48
C LYS A 80 7.55 -4.62 6.63
N THR A 81 7.72 -5.94 6.60
CA THR A 81 8.76 -6.60 5.77
C THR A 81 8.35 -6.72 4.29
N GLN A 82 7.07 -6.55 3.96
CA GLN A 82 6.53 -6.76 2.61
C GLN A 82 6.45 -5.48 1.78
N VAL A 83 6.60 -4.30 2.39
CA VAL A 83 6.39 -3.03 1.70
C VAL A 83 7.48 -2.01 2.02
N LYS A 84 7.66 -1.03 1.13
CA LYS A 84 8.56 0.11 1.38
C LYS A 84 8.12 0.89 2.62
N GLU A 85 9.07 1.45 3.37
CA GLU A 85 8.84 2.20 4.61
C GLU A 85 7.77 3.30 4.47
N SER A 86 7.78 4.04 3.36
CA SER A 86 6.78 5.08 3.07
C SER A 86 5.36 4.53 2.95
N THR A 87 5.20 3.35 2.33
CA THR A 87 3.92 2.67 2.21
C THR A 87 3.45 2.17 3.57
N TYR A 88 4.36 1.58 4.35
CA TYR A 88 4.05 1.11 5.71
C TYR A 88 3.55 2.25 6.59
N LYS A 89 4.28 3.37 6.68
CA LYS A 89 3.88 4.54 7.50
C LYS A 89 2.50 5.06 7.15
N ASN A 90 2.21 5.23 5.84
CA ASN A 90 0.91 5.72 5.38
C ASN A 90 -0.22 4.74 5.70
N ARG A 91 0.02 3.44 5.54
CA ARG A 91 -1.00 2.42 5.78
C ARG A 91 -1.17 2.10 7.25
N TYR A 92 -0.13 2.20 8.05
CA TYR A 92 -0.17 1.97 9.49
C TYR A 92 -1.23 2.84 10.17
N SER A 93 -1.19 4.17 9.96
CA SER A 93 -2.16 5.09 10.56
C SER A 93 -3.59 4.83 10.06
N THR A 94 -3.75 4.47 8.79
CA THR A 94 -5.04 4.11 8.20
C THR A 94 -5.60 2.82 8.81
N ILE A 95 -4.76 1.80 8.98
CA ILE A 95 -5.11 0.52 9.61
C ILE A 95 -5.53 0.75 11.05
N GLN A 96 -4.70 1.45 11.85
CA GLN A 96 -5.02 1.73 13.25
C GLN A 96 -6.37 2.46 13.39
N LYS A 97 -6.62 3.46 12.56
CA LYS A 97 -7.86 4.25 12.60
C LYS A 97 -9.10 3.43 12.26
N HIS A 98 -9.04 2.65 11.18
CA HIS A 98 -10.24 2.03 10.62
C HIS A 98 -10.48 0.60 11.08
N PHE A 99 -9.42 -0.16 11.39
CA PHE A 99 -9.56 -1.53 11.86
C PHE A 99 -9.91 -1.62 13.33
N ALA A 100 -9.78 -0.52 14.10
CA ALA A 100 -10.25 -0.41 15.48
C ALA A 100 -11.72 -0.81 15.63
N TYR A 101 -12.53 -0.67 14.57
CA TYR A 101 -13.92 -1.13 14.54
C TYR A 101 -14.07 -2.63 14.88
N PHE A 102 -13.08 -3.44 14.52
CA PHE A 102 -13.09 -4.90 14.71
C PHE A 102 -12.28 -5.35 15.94
N TYR A 103 -11.54 -4.48 16.62
CA TYR A 103 -10.53 -4.86 17.62
C TYR A 103 -11.06 -5.71 18.77
N LYS A 104 -12.34 -5.52 19.15
CA LYS A 104 -12.97 -6.29 20.23
C LYS A 104 -13.45 -7.68 19.81
N LYS A 105 -13.53 -7.96 18.51
CA LYS A 105 -13.96 -9.24 17.97
C LYS A 105 -12.79 -10.20 17.82
N LYS A 106 -13.05 -11.49 17.91
CA LYS A 106 -12.10 -12.52 17.48
C LYS A 106 -12.03 -12.57 15.96
N VAL A 107 -10.86 -12.96 15.41
CA VAL A 107 -10.67 -13.05 13.96
C VAL A 107 -11.70 -13.97 13.32
N SER A 108 -11.97 -15.11 13.95
CA SER A 108 -12.94 -16.13 13.49
C SER A 108 -14.40 -15.65 13.49
N GLU A 109 -14.75 -14.68 14.35
CA GLU A 109 -16.11 -14.15 14.53
C GLU A 109 -16.44 -12.98 13.58
N ILE A 110 -15.47 -12.47 12.81
CA ILE A 110 -15.72 -11.38 11.87
C ILE A 110 -16.31 -11.94 10.58
N GLU A 111 -17.62 -11.72 10.43
CA GLU A 111 -18.39 -12.17 9.30
C GLU A 111 -18.59 -11.09 8.24
N ALA A 112 -19.09 -11.50 7.06
CA ALA A 112 -19.38 -10.61 5.95
C ALA A 112 -20.30 -9.44 6.34
N ILE A 113 -21.32 -9.70 7.16
CA ILE A 113 -22.25 -8.65 7.63
C ILE A 113 -21.54 -7.56 8.45
N ASN A 114 -20.53 -7.93 9.26
CA ASN A 114 -19.76 -6.97 10.04
C ASN A 114 -18.94 -6.07 9.12
N VAL A 115 -18.34 -6.65 8.07
CA VAL A 115 -17.56 -5.90 7.08
C VAL A 115 -18.47 -5.00 6.26
N GLN A 116 -19.64 -5.47 5.84
CA GLN A 116 -20.60 -4.64 5.10
C GLN A 116 -21.07 -3.44 5.92
N THR A 117 -21.42 -3.65 7.18
CA THR A 117 -21.82 -2.56 8.09
C THR A 117 -20.70 -1.52 8.26
N TRP A 118 -19.47 -1.99 8.45
CA TRP A 118 -18.29 -1.11 8.51
C TRP A 118 -18.04 -0.37 7.21
N GLN A 119 -18.12 -1.03 6.06
CA GLN A 119 -17.94 -0.42 4.72
C GLN A 119 -18.97 0.68 4.48
N LEU A 120 -20.24 0.45 4.85
CA LEU A 120 -21.30 1.46 4.73
C LEU A 120 -21.07 2.68 5.63
N LYS A 121 -20.53 2.47 6.85
CA LYS A 121 -20.13 3.59 7.73
C LYS A 121 -19.00 4.42 7.10
N LEU A 122 -18.01 3.78 6.51
CA LEU A 122 -16.92 4.48 5.82
C LEU A 122 -17.43 5.24 4.59
N ALA A 123 -18.34 4.66 3.83
CA ALA A 123 -18.89 5.28 2.62
C ALA A 123 -19.70 6.56 2.90
N LYS A 124 -20.23 6.72 4.11
CA LYS A 124 -20.88 7.98 4.55
C LYS A 124 -19.89 9.13 4.82
N GLN A 125 -18.62 8.81 5.09
CA GLN A 125 -17.61 9.79 5.55
C GLN A 125 -16.50 10.04 4.54
N PHE A 126 -16.24 9.09 3.65
CA PHE A 126 -15.08 9.11 2.76
C PHE A 126 -15.46 8.86 1.30
N SER A 127 -14.59 9.31 0.40
CA SER A 127 -14.77 9.05 -1.03
C SER A 127 -14.75 7.56 -1.35
N PRO A 128 -15.48 7.10 -2.39
CA PRO A 128 -15.49 5.71 -2.80
C PRO A 128 -14.10 5.12 -3.04
N ASN A 129 -13.19 5.88 -3.64
CA ASN A 129 -11.82 5.44 -3.88
C ASN A 129 -11.05 5.19 -2.58
N TYR A 130 -11.22 6.04 -1.57
CA TYR A 130 -10.60 5.85 -0.27
C TYR A 130 -11.13 4.59 0.43
N VAL A 131 -12.46 4.39 0.43
CA VAL A 131 -13.09 3.19 1.00
C VAL A 131 -12.57 1.93 0.33
N ARG A 132 -12.41 1.92 -1.00
CA ARG A 132 -11.83 0.79 -1.75
C ARG A 132 -10.39 0.48 -1.33
N ILE A 133 -9.57 1.52 -1.08
CA ILE A 133 -8.19 1.34 -0.59
C ILE A 133 -8.21 0.70 0.80
N VAL A 134 -9.03 1.19 1.72
CA VAL A 134 -9.13 0.66 3.09
C VAL A 134 -9.69 -0.76 3.09
N GLN A 135 -10.70 -1.03 2.27
CA GLN A 135 -11.24 -2.38 2.05
C GLN A 135 -10.17 -3.34 1.52
N GLY A 136 -9.35 -2.90 0.56
CA GLY A 136 -8.23 -3.69 0.04
C GLY A 136 -7.20 -4.05 1.11
N MET A 137 -6.92 -3.14 2.05
CA MET A 137 -6.05 -3.43 3.20
C MET A 137 -6.67 -4.51 4.11
N LEU A 138 -7.97 -4.45 4.35
CA LEU A 138 -8.68 -5.45 5.16
C LEU A 138 -8.68 -6.81 4.46
N CYS A 139 -8.87 -6.85 3.14
CA CYS A 139 -8.74 -8.08 2.35
C CYS A 139 -7.36 -8.74 2.56
N LEU A 140 -6.28 -7.96 2.44
CA LEU A 140 -4.92 -8.47 2.64
C LEU A 140 -4.68 -9.01 4.06
N ALA A 141 -5.25 -8.35 5.08
CA ALA A 141 -5.15 -8.81 6.46
C ALA A 141 -5.86 -10.16 6.64
N PHE A 142 -7.08 -10.33 6.10
CA PHE A 142 -7.78 -11.61 6.16
C PHE A 142 -7.17 -12.70 5.30
N ASP A 143 -6.58 -12.38 4.15
CA ASP A 143 -5.81 -13.36 3.37
C ASP A 143 -4.65 -13.92 4.21
N ARG A 144 -3.96 -13.05 4.96
CA ARG A 144 -2.90 -13.48 5.88
C ARG A 144 -3.45 -14.30 7.03
N ALA A 145 -4.61 -13.93 7.60
CA ALA A 145 -5.27 -14.71 8.65
C ALA A 145 -5.64 -16.12 8.19
N ILE A 146 -6.09 -16.29 6.94
CA ILE A 146 -6.40 -17.60 6.34
C ILE A 146 -5.11 -18.44 6.21
N ILE A 147 -4.04 -17.87 5.67
CA ILE A 147 -2.74 -18.57 5.53
C ILE A 147 -2.25 -19.08 6.89
N LEU A 148 -2.48 -18.31 7.97
CA LEU A 148 -2.12 -18.69 9.33
C LEU A 148 -3.15 -19.61 10.01
N GLY A 149 -4.27 -19.91 9.34
CA GLY A 149 -5.37 -20.73 9.86
C GLY A 149 -6.16 -20.08 10.99
N LEU A 150 -6.14 -18.73 11.10
CA LEU A 150 -6.92 -17.94 12.06
C LEU A 150 -8.31 -17.59 11.53
N ALA A 151 -8.54 -17.75 10.22
CA ALA A 151 -9.83 -17.58 9.57
C ALA A 151 -10.03 -18.66 8.51
N LYS A 152 -11.28 -19.14 8.35
CA LYS A 152 -11.64 -20.13 7.31
C LYS A 152 -11.93 -19.46 5.94
N LYS A 153 -12.36 -18.22 5.94
CA LYS A 153 -12.74 -17.43 4.75
C LYS A 153 -12.41 -15.96 4.93
N ASN A 154 -12.35 -15.23 3.81
CA ASN A 154 -12.10 -13.79 3.83
C ASN A 154 -13.43 -13.02 3.71
N PRO A 155 -13.97 -12.48 4.81
CA PRO A 155 -15.25 -11.78 4.80
C PRO A 155 -15.18 -10.46 3.99
N ALA A 156 -14.00 -9.84 3.91
CA ALA A 156 -13.81 -8.62 3.16
C ALA A 156 -13.82 -8.85 1.64
N ARG A 157 -13.30 -9.98 1.16
CA ARG A 157 -13.42 -10.37 -0.26
C ARG A 157 -14.83 -10.78 -0.64
N MET A 158 -15.57 -11.44 0.27
CA MET A 158 -16.94 -11.86 0.03
C MET A 158 -17.87 -10.67 -0.24
N ILE A 159 -17.70 -9.56 0.50
CA ILE A 159 -18.47 -8.33 0.31
C ILE A 159 -18.03 -7.59 -0.97
N GLY A 160 -16.74 -7.66 -1.31
CA GLY A 160 -16.19 -6.91 -2.43
C GLY A 160 -16.12 -5.40 -2.18
N ASN A 161 -15.72 -4.68 -3.22
CA ASN A 161 -15.56 -3.23 -3.17
C ASN A 161 -16.84 -2.48 -3.57
N ILE A 162 -17.07 -1.31 -2.97
CA ILE A 162 -18.11 -0.39 -3.44
C ILE A 162 -17.80 0.11 -4.86
N LYS A 163 -18.84 0.43 -5.62
CA LYS A 163 -18.68 1.04 -6.94
C LYS A 163 -17.99 2.39 -6.84
N SER A 164 -17.07 2.68 -7.76
CA SER A 164 -16.48 4.01 -7.88
C SER A 164 -16.61 4.49 -9.32
N LYS A 165 -16.85 5.79 -9.50
CA LYS A 165 -16.82 6.41 -10.82
C LYS A 165 -15.36 6.59 -11.25
N LYS A 166 -15.05 6.38 -12.52
CA LYS A 166 -13.77 6.79 -13.09
C LYS A 166 -13.66 8.31 -12.95
N VAL A 167 -12.58 8.78 -12.35
CA VAL A 167 -12.29 10.22 -12.28
C VAL A 167 -11.73 10.62 -13.63
N LYS A 168 -12.33 11.63 -14.27
CA LYS A 168 -11.76 12.23 -15.47
C LYS A 168 -10.45 12.91 -15.05
N ILE A 169 -9.39 12.64 -15.79
CA ILE A 169 -8.10 13.30 -15.58
C ILE A 169 -8.20 14.67 -16.24
N ASP A 170 -8.07 15.72 -15.44
CA ASP A 170 -7.93 17.08 -15.96
C ASP A 170 -6.48 17.30 -16.39
N PHE A 171 -6.30 18.05 -17.47
CA PHE A 171 -5.01 18.46 -18.00
C PHE A 171 -5.18 19.84 -18.68
N TRP A 172 -4.08 20.53 -18.92
CA TRP A 172 -4.08 21.77 -19.71
C TRP A 172 -3.67 21.50 -21.15
N THR A 173 -4.27 22.25 -22.07
CA THR A 173 -3.76 22.36 -23.43
C THR A 173 -2.49 23.20 -23.43
N LEU A 174 -1.76 23.19 -24.56
CA LEU A 174 -0.57 24.04 -24.72
C LEU A 174 -0.91 25.53 -24.55
N GLU A 175 -2.04 25.97 -25.10
CA GLU A 175 -2.50 27.36 -24.99
C GLU A 175 -2.84 27.75 -23.55
N GLU A 176 -3.45 26.85 -22.79
CA GLU A 176 -3.75 27.07 -21.37
C GLU A 176 -2.46 27.14 -20.55
N PHE A 177 -1.50 26.25 -20.83
CA PHE A 177 -0.19 26.29 -20.19
C PHE A 177 0.55 27.58 -20.50
N GLN A 178 0.57 28.01 -21.76
CA GLN A 178 1.20 29.27 -22.19
C GLN A 178 0.59 30.49 -21.50
N LYS A 179 -0.74 30.55 -21.37
CA LYS A 179 -1.42 31.60 -20.61
C LYS A 179 -0.96 31.68 -19.16
N VAL A 180 -0.78 30.54 -18.51
CA VAL A 180 -0.34 30.49 -17.11
C VAL A 180 1.13 30.90 -16.97
N ILE A 181 2.01 30.36 -17.82
CA ILE A 181 3.45 30.58 -17.70
C ILE A 181 3.87 31.99 -18.11
N SER A 182 3.11 32.65 -19.02
CA SER A 182 3.36 34.03 -19.43
C SER A 182 3.13 35.07 -18.31
N LEU A 183 2.48 34.69 -17.22
CA LEU A 183 2.31 35.54 -16.03
C LEU A 183 3.58 35.63 -15.18
N LEU A 184 4.59 34.81 -15.44
CA LEU A 184 5.82 34.74 -14.66
C LEU A 184 6.91 35.59 -15.29
N TYR A 185 7.43 36.54 -14.50
CA TYR A 185 8.53 37.42 -14.93
C TYR A 185 9.88 36.82 -14.59
N LYS A 186 10.64 36.39 -15.61
CA LYS A 186 11.96 35.76 -15.43
C LYS A 186 13.05 36.70 -14.85
N GLY A 187 12.79 38.00 -14.76
CA GLY A 187 13.66 38.94 -14.07
C GLY A 187 13.58 38.86 -12.54
N ASP A 188 12.47 38.35 -12.00
CA ASP A 188 12.36 38.00 -10.57
C ASP A 188 12.89 36.58 -10.36
N TYR A 189 13.76 36.40 -9.37
CA TYR A 189 14.41 35.12 -9.09
C TYR A 189 13.44 34.00 -8.71
N TYR A 190 12.42 34.32 -7.89
CA TYR A 190 11.46 33.32 -7.45
C TYR A 190 10.46 32.97 -8.55
N GLU A 191 10.03 33.96 -9.33
CA GLU A 191 9.15 33.71 -10.46
C GLU A 191 9.87 32.92 -11.58
N HIS A 192 11.16 33.17 -11.82
CA HIS A 192 11.97 32.37 -12.74
C HIS A 192 12.10 30.91 -12.24
N TYR A 193 12.29 30.69 -10.94
CA TYR A 193 12.23 29.35 -10.37
C TYR A 193 10.89 28.65 -10.59
N LEU A 194 9.77 29.37 -10.45
CA LEU A 194 8.43 28.82 -10.75
C LEU A 194 8.28 28.51 -12.24
N PHE A 195 8.74 29.44 -13.11
CA PHE A 195 8.71 29.25 -14.56
C PHE A 195 9.41 27.95 -14.95
N ILE A 196 10.68 27.79 -14.59
CA ILE A 196 11.45 26.61 -14.98
C ILE A 196 10.89 25.33 -14.37
N SER A 197 10.31 25.40 -13.16
CA SER A 197 9.69 24.25 -12.52
C SER A 197 8.47 23.76 -13.29
N PHE A 198 7.58 24.66 -13.72
CA PHE A 198 6.39 24.28 -14.49
C PHE A 198 6.75 23.90 -15.92
N TRP A 199 7.68 24.62 -16.55
CA TRP A 199 8.20 24.30 -17.88
C TRP A 199 8.75 22.87 -17.93
N LEU A 200 9.65 22.53 -17.02
CA LEU A 200 10.26 21.21 -16.98
C LEU A 200 9.24 20.09 -16.74
N LEU A 201 8.28 20.31 -15.83
CA LEU A 201 7.23 19.31 -15.57
C LEU A 201 6.30 19.09 -16.76
N PHE A 202 5.97 20.16 -17.51
CA PHE A 202 5.11 20.10 -18.68
C PHE A 202 5.84 19.45 -19.87
N MET A 203 7.05 19.93 -20.20
CA MET A 203 7.79 19.49 -21.39
C MET A 203 8.34 18.06 -21.25
N THR A 204 8.69 17.62 -20.05
CA THR A 204 9.32 16.30 -19.85
C THR A 204 8.36 15.23 -19.33
N GLY A 205 7.19 15.61 -18.84
CA GLY A 205 6.26 14.70 -18.18
C GLY A 205 6.82 13.99 -16.94
N MET A 206 7.82 14.56 -16.25
CA MET A 206 8.40 14.02 -15.03
C MET A 206 7.39 14.02 -13.89
N ARG A 207 7.54 13.06 -12.96
CA ARG A 207 6.83 13.16 -11.68
C ARG A 207 7.45 14.25 -10.81
N ILE A 208 6.63 14.96 -10.03
CA ILE A 208 7.12 16.02 -9.12
C ILE A 208 8.27 15.57 -8.21
N GLY A 209 8.25 14.32 -7.74
CA GLY A 209 9.32 13.77 -6.90
C GLY A 209 10.61 13.45 -7.66
N GLU A 210 10.53 13.16 -8.96
CA GLU A 210 11.66 12.99 -9.86
C GLU A 210 12.28 14.36 -10.17
N ALA A 211 11.44 15.32 -10.53
CA ALA A 211 11.87 16.69 -10.80
C ALA A 211 12.51 17.37 -9.57
N ALA A 212 11.95 17.18 -8.38
CA ALA A 212 12.53 17.69 -7.13
C ALA A 212 13.87 17.03 -6.75
N ALA A 213 14.15 15.83 -7.27
CA ALA A 213 15.41 15.12 -7.05
C ALA A 213 16.46 15.43 -8.12
N LEU A 214 16.09 16.12 -9.19
CA LEU A 214 16.97 16.39 -10.34
C LEU A 214 18.12 17.30 -9.94
N GLN A 215 19.31 16.90 -10.31
CA GLN A 215 20.55 17.65 -10.09
C GLN A 215 21.16 18.09 -11.42
N TRP A 216 21.99 19.11 -11.40
CA TRP A 216 22.64 19.60 -12.62
C TRP A 216 23.50 18.55 -13.30
N ASP A 217 24.08 17.62 -12.56
CA ASP A 217 24.90 16.52 -13.10
C ASP A 217 24.05 15.42 -13.80
N ASP A 218 22.71 15.46 -13.63
CA ASP A 218 21.80 14.56 -14.35
C ASP A 218 21.47 15.05 -15.76
N ILE A 219 21.98 16.23 -16.18
CA ILE A 219 21.68 16.89 -17.46
C ILE A 219 22.97 17.08 -18.27
N ASP A 220 23.00 16.48 -19.44
CA ASP A 220 23.99 16.75 -20.46
C ASP A 220 23.43 17.79 -21.47
N PHE A 221 23.95 19.01 -21.42
CA PHE A 221 23.52 20.11 -22.26
C PHE A 221 24.02 20.01 -23.71
N GLU A 222 25.06 19.20 -24.00
CA GLU A 222 25.58 19.01 -25.35
C GLU A 222 24.69 18.07 -26.15
N THR A 223 24.27 16.96 -25.50
CA THR A 223 23.43 15.96 -26.15
C THR A 223 21.94 16.17 -25.92
N GLY A 224 21.56 17.06 -25.01
CA GLY A 224 20.17 17.24 -24.54
C GLY A 224 19.66 16.07 -23.71
N MET A 225 20.53 15.24 -23.17
CA MET A 225 20.17 14.05 -22.42
C MET A 225 19.90 14.39 -20.94
N LEU A 226 18.75 13.96 -20.43
CA LEU A 226 18.35 14.10 -19.04
C LEU A 226 18.08 12.73 -18.43
N ILE A 227 18.80 12.38 -17.36
CA ILE A 227 18.74 11.07 -16.70
C ILE A 227 17.83 11.15 -15.46
N ILE A 228 16.81 10.29 -15.42
CA ILE A 228 15.91 10.15 -14.28
C ILE A 228 16.21 8.82 -13.59
N SER A 229 17.01 8.85 -12.54
CA SER A 229 17.46 7.67 -11.79
C SER A 229 17.02 7.66 -10.34
N LYS A 230 16.49 8.79 -9.82
CA LYS A 230 16.17 8.99 -8.40
C LYS A 230 14.89 9.78 -8.21
N THR A 231 14.29 9.66 -7.04
CA THR A 231 13.18 10.47 -6.59
C THR A 231 13.38 10.88 -5.15
N LEU A 232 12.77 11.96 -4.72
CA LEU A 232 12.96 12.51 -3.39
C LEU A 232 11.90 11.99 -2.41
N TYR A 233 12.34 11.48 -1.28
CA TYR A 233 11.49 11.19 -0.13
C TYR A 233 11.80 12.15 0.99
N TYR A 234 10.79 12.90 1.45
CA TYR A 234 10.94 13.87 2.53
C TYR A 234 10.24 13.41 3.80
N LYS A 235 10.83 13.70 4.95
CA LYS A 235 10.10 13.90 6.20
C LYS A 235 9.84 15.39 6.45
N THR A 236 10.87 16.20 6.33
CA THR A 236 10.86 17.67 6.38
C THR A 236 11.71 18.20 5.23
N MET A 237 11.78 19.51 5.00
CA MET A 237 12.65 20.11 3.99
C MET A 237 14.13 19.83 4.23
N ASN A 238 14.53 19.67 5.50
CA ASN A 238 15.91 19.39 5.90
C ASN A 238 16.19 17.88 6.14
N ASP A 239 15.13 17.04 6.20
CA ASP A 239 15.26 15.58 6.36
C ASP A 239 14.65 14.90 5.11
N TYR A 240 15.46 14.82 4.07
CA TYR A 240 15.14 14.18 2.82
C TYR A 240 16.18 13.11 2.47
N LYS A 241 15.77 12.17 1.64
CA LYS A 241 16.69 11.19 1.04
C LYS A 241 16.30 10.90 -0.41
N PHE A 242 17.32 10.66 -1.19
CA PHE A 242 17.14 10.07 -2.51
C PHE A 242 16.74 8.61 -2.34
N VAL A 243 15.73 8.20 -3.08
CA VAL A 243 15.30 6.81 -3.15
C VAL A 243 15.17 6.41 -4.61
N GLU A 244 15.40 5.14 -4.89
CA GLU A 244 15.16 4.61 -6.22
C GLU A 244 13.69 4.78 -6.63
N PRO A 245 13.41 4.99 -7.90
CA PRO A 245 12.05 5.03 -8.42
C PRO A 245 11.27 3.76 -8.05
N LYS A 246 9.93 3.84 -8.05
CA LYS A 246 9.06 2.73 -7.64
C LYS A 246 9.12 1.50 -8.54
N THR A 247 9.51 1.68 -9.80
CA THR A 247 9.61 0.61 -10.80
C THR A 247 10.87 0.80 -11.64
N GLN A 248 11.44 -0.28 -12.16
CA GLN A 248 12.57 -0.22 -13.10
C GLN A 248 12.28 0.66 -14.33
N ALA A 249 11.05 0.61 -14.85
CA ALA A 249 10.60 1.46 -15.96
C ALA A 249 10.57 2.97 -15.63
N SER A 250 10.75 3.35 -14.35
CA SER A 250 10.88 4.76 -13.94
C SER A 250 12.33 5.26 -14.06
N ASN A 251 13.31 4.37 -14.17
CA ASN A 251 14.67 4.69 -14.54
C ASN A 251 14.70 4.87 -16.05
N ARG A 252 14.87 6.10 -16.51
CA ARG A 252 14.80 6.42 -17.93
C ARG A 252 15.63 7.63 -18.26
N THR A 253 16.03 7.71 -19.51
CA THR A 253 16.60 8.90 -20.13
C THR A 253 15.52 9.60 -20.96
N ILE A 254 15.49 10.92 -20.90
CA ILE A 254 14.64 11.79 -21.72
C ILE A 254 15.58 12.67 -22.54
N TYR A 255 15.27 12.87 -23.81
CA TYR A 255 15.91 13.88 -24.62
C TYR A 255 15.05 15.13 -24.60
N ILE A 256 15.62 16.25 -24.18
CA ILE A 256 14.98 17.56 -24.13
C ILE A 256 15.29 18.38 -25.38
N ASP A 257 14.30 19.17 -25.78
CA ASP A 257 14.43 20.05 -26.96
C ASP A 257 15.32 21.27 -26.70
N ALA A 258 15.67 21.97 -27.78
CA ALA A 258 16.56 23.11 -27.74
C ALA A 258 16.01 24.26 -26.88
N ASP A 259 14.71 24.47 -26.88
CA ASP A 259 14.08 25.52 -26.05
C ASP A 259 14.20 25.18 -24.58
N THR A 260 13.97 23.92 -24.19
CA THR A 260 14.14 23.44 -22.81
C THR A 260 15.62 23.53 -22.38
N ILE A 261 16.56 23.19 -23.26
CA ILE A 261 18.00 23.36 -22.97
C ILE A 261 18.31 24.84 -22.68
N LYS A 262 17.85 25.74 -23.54
CA LYS A 262 18.05 27.19 -23.37
C LYS A 262 17.49 27.70 -22.05
N GLU A 263 16.23 27.36 -21.74
CA GLU A 263 15.59 27.78 -20.48
C GLU A 263 16.33 27.26 -19.25
N LEU A 264 16.84 26.02 -19.30
CA LEU A 264 17.62 25.43 -18.22
C LEU A 264 19.00 26.10 -18.06
N GLN A 265 19.66 26.45 -19.14
CA GLN A 265 20.95 27.19 -19.15
C GLN A 265 20.78 28.59 -18.57
N GLU A 266 19.74 29.33 -18.99
CA GLU A 266 19.40 30.64 -18.43
C GLU A 266 19.14 30.56 -16.92
N TRP A 267 18.34 29.58 -16.48
CA TRP A 267 18.08 29.35 -15.05
C TRP A 267 19.35 28.99 -14.28
N LYS A 268 20.19 28.09 -14.82
CA LYS A 268 21.46 27.70 -14.19
C LYS A 268 22.36 28.90 -13.93
N ALA A 269 22.47 29.81 -14.90
CA ALA A 269 23.26 31.02 -14.79
C ALA A 269 22.71 32.00 -13.73
N VAL A 270 21.39 32.14 -13.64
CA VAL A 270 20.73 32.99 -12.64
C VAL A 270 20.85 32.37 -11.24
N GLN A 271 20.57 31.06 -11.13
CA GLN A 271 20.68 30.34 -9.85
C GLN A 271 22.11 30.37 -9.28
N ALA A 272 23.11 30.19 -10.13
CA ALA A 272 24.52 30.19 -9.69
C ALA A 272 24.98 31.53 -9.08
N LYS A 273 24.39 32.67 -9.49
CA LYS A 273 24.65 33.98 -8.89
C LYS A 273 24.11 34.12 -7.48
N VAL A 274 22.97 33.47 -7.20
CA VAL A 274 22.29 33.54 -5.88
C VAL A 274 22.69 32.37 -4.98
N LEU A 275 22.89 31.20 -5.56
CA LEU A 275 23.19 29.92 -4.87
C LEU A 275 24.38 29.22 -5.56
N PRO A 276 25.63 29.67 -5.37
CA PRO A 276 26.79 29.19 -6.15
C PRO A 276 27.03 27.68 -6.13
N ASN A 277 26.64 27.00 -5.07
CA ASN A 277 26.90 25.56 -4.86
C ASN A 277 25.61 24.72 -4.83
N CYS A 278 24.52 25.19 -5.44
CA CYS A 278 23.28 24.46 -5.47
C CYS A 278 23.33 23.33 -6.51
N GLY A 279 23.36 22.08 -6.06
CA GLY A 279 23.30 20.92 -6.96
C GLY A 279 21.91 20.65 -7.54
N PHE A 280 20.83 21.14 -6.90
CA PHE A 280 19.46 20.91 -7.36
C PHE A 280 19.04 21.85 -8.48
N VAL A 281 18.45 21.31 -9.54
CA VAL A 281 17.87 22.11 -10.63
C VAL A 281 16.69 22.93 -10.14
N LEU A 282 15.75 22.28 -9.46
CA LEU A 282 14.55 22.93 -8.92
C LEU A 282 14.76 23.31 -7.43
N SER A 283 15.54 24.37 -7.22
CA SER A 283 15.73 24.95 -5.89
C SER A 283 15.90 26.48 -5.98
N TYR A 284 15.29 27.17 -5.04
CA TYR A 284 15.44 28.64 -4.88
C TYR A 284 16.13 29.04 -3.56
N ASN A 285 16.50 28.06 -2.71
CA ASN A 285 17.05 28.28 -1.37
C ASN A 285 18.03 27.19 -0.91
N SER A 286 18.72 26.53 -1.83
CA SER A 286 19.65 25.40 -1.61
C SER A 286 19.01 24.11 -1.07
N THR A 287 17.71 24.10 -0.81
CA THR A 287 16.98 22.88 -0.41
C THR A 287 16.10 22.38 -1.55
N PRO A 288 15.76 21.08 -1.61
CA PRO A 288 14.86 20.57 -2.62
C PRO A 288 13.48 21.24 -2.53
N THR A 289 12.82 21.41 -3.67
CA THR A 289 11.46 21.93 -3.73
C THR A 289 10.49 21.21 -2.81
N SER A 290 9.75 21.96 -1.99
CA SER A 290 8.77 21.38 -1.09
C SER A 290 7.54 20.85 -1.83
N LYS A 291 6.85 19.86 -1.24
CA LYS A 291 5.63 19.26 -1.83
C LYS A 291 4.46 20.24 -1.98
N THR A 292 4.51 21.38 -1.32
CA THR A 292 3.41 22.34 -1.27
C THR A 292 3.68 23.63 -2.04
N THR A 293 4.93 23.97 -2.31
CA THR A 293 5.33 25.21 -3.00
C THR A 293 4.73 25.26 -4.40
N LEU A 294 5.09 24.32 -5.28
CA LEU A 294 4.61 24.33 -6.66
C LEU A 294 3.09 24.14 -6.78
N PRO A 295 2.42 23.23 -6.03
CA PRO A 295 0.95 23.13 -6.09
C PRO A 295 0.22 24.42 -5.73
N ARG A 296 0.67 25.15 -4.70
CA ARG A 296 0.06 26.43 -4.29
C ARG A 296 0.28 27.52 -5.33
N ALA A 297 1.50 27.61 -5.87
CA ALA A 297 1.81 28.57 -6.93
C ALA A 297 0.99 28.28 -8.20
N LEU A 298 0.88 27.01 -8.61
CA LEU A 298 0.11 26.61 -9.78
C LEU A 298 -1.37 26.99 -9.63
N GLU A 299 -1.96 26.77 -8.46
CA GLU A 299 -3.35 27.12 -8.16
C GLU A 299 -3.57 28.65 -8.24
N LYS A 300 -2.65 29.45 -7.67
CA LYS A 300 -2.70 30.91 -7.74
C LYS A 300 -2.63 31.40 -9.18
N LEU A 301 -1.66 30.90 -9.96
CA LEU A 301 -1.46 31.30 -11.36
C LEU A 301 -2.62 30.88 -12.25
N ALA A 302 -3.17 29.67 -12.07
CA ALA A 302 -4.35 29.22 -12.81
C ALA A 302 -5.54 30.18 -12.64
N ASN A 303 -5.78 30.64 -11.40
CA ASN A 303 -6.83 31.61 -11.11
C ASN A 303 -6.57 32.97 -11.78
N LEU A 304 -5.32 33.46 -11.76
CA LEU A 304 -4.93 34.72 -12.39
C LEU A 304 -5.04 34.64 -13.92
N ALA A 305 -4.67 33.53 -14.53
CA ALA A 305 -4.78 33.29 -15.96
C ALA A 305 -6.21 33.03 -16.45
N GLY A 306 -7.17 32.86 -15.54
CA GLY A 306 -8.54 32.46 -15.88
C GLY A 306 -8.64 31.05 -16.45
N VAL A 307 -7.69 30.17 -16.12
CA VAL A 307 -7.64 28.77 -16.57
C VAL A 307 -8.17 27.87 -15.46
N HIS A 308 -8.78 26.74 -15.83
CA HIS A 308 -9.31 25.80 -14.83
C HIS A 308 -8.17 25.19 -13.99
N ARG A 309 -8.46 24.91 -12.72
CA ARG A 309 -7.47 24.37 -11.79
C ARG A 309 -7.18 22.92 -12.07
N ILE A 310 -5.90 22.58 -12.12
CA ILE A 310 -5.43 21.20 -12.18
C ILE A 310 -4.48 20.89 -11.01
N LYS A 311 -4.29 19.62 -10.72
CA LYS A 311 -3.24 19.19 -9.77
C LYS A 311 -1.89 19.23 -10.47
N ILE A 312 -0.81 19.53 -9.72
CA ILE A 312 0.55 19.58 -10.26
C ILE A 312 0.94 18.31 -11.05
N HIS A 313 0.44 17.14 -10.62
CA HIS A 313 0.68 15.88 -11.33
C HIS A 313 -0.02 15.82 -12.70
N ALA A 314 -1.02 16.63 -12.91
CA ALA A 314 -1.76 16.67 -14.17
C ALA A 314 -0.97 17.34 -15.30
N LEU A 315 0.03 18.20 -14.98
CA LEU A 315 0.98 18.72 -15.98
C LEU A 315 1.71 17.61 -16.76
N ARG A 316 1.85 16.44 -16.18
CA ARG A 316 2.40 15.27 -16.87
C ARG A 316 1.44 14.67 -17.91
N HIS A 317 0.16 14.96 -17.81
CA HIS A 317 -0.90 14.44 -18.71
C HIS A 317 -1.30 15.47 -19.78
N SER A 318 -0.79 16.67 -19.66
CA SER A 318 -0.97 17.81 -20.57
C SER A 318 -0.13 17.74 -21.86
#